data_637dea29490d1004abd2d2db13eb2245
#
_entry.id   637dea29490d1004abd2d2db13eb2245
#
_cell.length_a   1.000
_cell.length_b   1.000
_cell.length_c   1.000
_cell.angle_alpha   90.00
_cell.angle_beta   90.00
_cell.angle_gamma   90.00
#
_symmetry.space_group_name_H-M   'P 1'
#
loop_
_entity.id
_entity.type
_entity.pdbx_description
1 polymer ?
#
loop_
_entity_poly.entity_id
_entity_poly.type
_entity_poly.pdbx_seq_one_letter_code
_entity_poly.pdbx_strand_id
1 'polypeptide(L)'
;MIETERNKRKTDRAWNTLYQRLDKEGLLSGRPASPFRSLAWKGGLAAAAVALLCLLVSVVYLNRSGQDADPNLLTRQNSETATTLVTTLEDGSVVYLAANTSLKFPEHFSPDRREVSLQGNALFDVAGNRARPFVIETEDTRIEVLGTAFNVKSTGSSPFELSVQRGKVKVALKNK
;
A
#
# COMPACT_ATOMS: atom_id res chain seq x y z
N MET A 1 68.49 -56.53 13.49
CA MET A 1 67.39 -55.82 14.15
C MET A 1 67.79 -54.41 14.76
N ILE A 2 69.06 -54.25 15.04
CA ILE A 2 69.58 -52.99 15.68
C ILE A 2 69.84 -51.85 14.68
N GLU A 3 70.10 -52.17 13.42
CA GLU A 3 70.41 -51.15 12.40
C GLU A 3 69.20 -50.37 11.86
N THR A 4 68.07 -51.00 11.85
CA THR A 4 66.79 -50.39 11.44
C THR A 4 66.30 -49.31 12.43
N GLU A 5 66.48 -49.57 13.74
CA GLU A 5 66.14 -48.66 14.80
C GLU A 5 67.07 -47.42 14.84
N ARG A 6 68.35 -47.62 14.50
CA ARG A 6 69.33 -46.53 14.45
C ARG A 6 69.10 -45.61 13.27
N ASN A 7 68.65 -46.14 12.12
CA ASN A 7 68.31 -45.35 10.95
C ASN A 7 67.00 -44.54 11.19
N LYS A 8 66.00 -45.15 11.82
CA LYS A 8 64.73 -44.50 12.17
C LYS A 8 65.00 -43.29 13.07
N ARG A 9 65.81 -43.43 14.11
CA ARG A 9 66.17 -42.32 15.01
C ARG A 9 66.92 -41.18 14.32
N LYS A 10 67.75 -41.48 13.29
CA LYS A 10 68.42 -40.45 12.52
C LYS A 10 67.43 -39.70 11.60
N THR A 11 66.51 -40.39 11.00
CA THR A 11 65.44 -39.82 10.16
C THR A 11 64.50 -38.94 10.98
N ASP A 12 64.08 -39.39 12.15
CA ASP A 12 63.23 -38.60 13.04
C ASP A 12 63.90 -37.32 13.57
N ARG A 13 65.20 -37.39 13.85
CA ARG A 13 65.97 -36.17 14.22
C ARG A 13 66.08 -35.20 13.04
N ALA A 14 66.30 -35.68 11.83
CA ALA A 14 66.37 -34.85 10.63
C ALA A 14 65.02 -34.14 10.35
N TRP A 15 63.94 -34.90 10.47
CA TRP A 15 62.57 -34.35 10.33
C TRP A 15 62.29 -33.28 11.41
N ASN A 16 62.59 -33.54 12.66
CA ASN A 16 62.37 -32.55 13.74
C ASN A 16 63.18 -31.26 13.54
N THR A 17 64.41 -31.41 13.07
CA THR A 17 65.29 -30.24 12.75
C THR A 17 64.73 -29.44 11.57
N LEU A 18 64.20 -30.12 10.55
CA LEU A 18 63.57 -29.50 9.42
C LEU A 18 62.30 -28.75 9.81
N TYR A 19 61.42 -29.39 10.60
CA TYR A 19 60.21 -28.76 11.12
C TYR A 19 60.53 -27.52 11.97
N GLN A 20 61.52 -27.57 12.83
CA GLN A 20 61.95 -26.41 13.66
C GLN A 20 62.53 -25.27 12.81
N ARG A 21 63.20 -25.56 11.70
CA ARG A 21 63.66 -24.50 10.78
C ARG A 21 62.54 -23.89 9.98
N LEU A 22 61.59 -24.68 9.49
CA LEU A 22 60.39 -24.19 8.76
C LEU A 22 59.48 -23.37 9.64
N ASP A 23 59.38 -23.72 10.94
CA ASP A 23 58.61 -22.95 11.91
C ASP A 23 59.30 -21.62 12.26
N LYS A 24 60.63 -21.63 12.40
CA LYS A 24 61.45 -20.46 12.68
C LYS A 24 61.50 -19.47 11.50
N GLU A 25 61.41 -19.97 10.27
CA GLU A 25 61.30 -19.17 9.05
C GLU A 25 59.89 -18.74 8.72
N GLY A 26 58.92 -19.08 9.59
CA GLY A 26 57.52 -18.64 9.46
C GLY A 26 56.76 -19.30 8.27
N LEU A 27 57.35 -20.33 7.63
CA LEU A 27 56.77 -20.97 6.47
C LEU A 27 55.62 -21.97 6.80
N LEU A 28 55.48 -22.37 8.08
CA LEU A 28 54.40 -23.23 8.55
C LEU A 28 53.24 -22.44 9.22
N SER A 29 53.39 -21.14 9.47
CA SER A 29 52.35 -20.30 10.09
C SER A 29 51.47 -19.59 9.09
N GLY A 30 51.34 -20.07 7.89
CA GLY A 30 50.39 -19.60 6.90
C GLY A 30 48.96 -20.04 7.24
N ARG A 31 48.36 -19.59 8.35
CA ARG A 31 46.90 -19.50 8.44
C ARG A 31 46.48 -18.37 7.53
N PRO A 32 45.74 -18.64 6.44
CA PRO A 32 45.17 -17.55 5.67
C PRO A 32 44.26 -16.78 6.61
N ALA A 33 44.62 -15.54 6.94
CA ALA A 33 43.73 -14.60 7.56
C ALA A 33 42.56 -14.43 6.61
N SER A 34 41.40 -15.01 6.91
CA SER A 34 40.23 -14.85 6.08
C SER A 34 39.82 -13.38 6.10
N PRO A 35 39.87 -12.66 4.97
CA PRO A 35 39.51 -11.24 4.91
C PRO A 35 37.98 -11.04 5.05
N PHE A 36 37.21 -12.12 5.20
CA PHE A 36 35.77 -12.09 5.20
C PHE A 36 35.08 -11.74 6.54
N ARG A 37 35.84 -11.72 7.66
CA ARG A 37 35.21 -11.49 8.98
C ARG A 37 34.89 -10.05 9.33
N SER A 38 35.50 -9.07 8.66
CA SER A 38 35.27 -7.63 8.96
C SER A 38 34.24 -6.98 8.03
N LEU A 39 33.94 -7.60 6.89
CA LEU A 39 32.95 -7.05 5.92
C LEU A 39 31.51 -7.47 6.27
N ALA A 40 31.32 -8.61 6.95
CA ALA A 40 30.01 -9.13 7.31
C ALA A 40 29.27 -8.25 8.34
N TRP A 41 29.99 -7.53 9.19
CA TRP A 41 29.34 -6.71 10.22
C TRP A 41 28.89 -5.34 9.70
N LYS A 42 29.58 -4.78 8.70
CA LYS A 42 29.16 -3.53 8.04
C LYS A 42 27.98 -3.77 7.07
N GLY A 43 27.90 -4.95 6.48
CA GLY A 43 26.77 -5.36 5.63
C GLY A 43 25.48 -5.65 6.41
N GLY A 44 25.59 -6.15 7.64
CA GLY A 44 24.45 -6.42 8.51
C GLY A 44 23.69 -5.16 8.94
N LEU A 45 24.40 -4.09 9.25
CA LEU A 45 23.79 -2.80 9.62
C LEU A 45 23.08 -2.15 8.43
N ALA A 46 23.65 -2.23 7.22
CA ALA A 46 23.03 -1.70 6.01
C ALA A 46 21.76 -2.49 5.63
N ALA A 47 21.80 -3.81 5.74
CA ALA A 47 20.63 -4.66 5.49
C ALA A 47 19.52 -4.43 6.51
N ALA A 48 19.86 -4.23 7.79
CA ALA A 48 18.89 -3.90 8.83
C ALA A 48 18.23 -2.52 8.60
N ALA A 49 19.01 -1.53 8.16
CA ALA A 49 18.49 -0.19 7.84
C ALA A 49 17.51 -0.22 6.66
N VAL A 50 17.84 -0.96 5.59
CA VAL A 50 16.94 -1.14 4.45
C VAL A 50 15.67 -1.89 4.85
N ALA A 51 15.77 -2.95 5.66
CA ALA A 51 14.62 -3.68 6.17
C ALA A 51 13.69 -2.79 7.02
N LEU A 52 14.25 -1.96 7.91
CA LEU A 52 13.50 -1.00 8.71
C LEU A 52 12.82 0.06 7.84
N LEU A 53 13.50 0.55 6.81
CA LEU A 53 12.94 1.54 5.89
C LEU A 53 11.80 0.95 5.05
N CYS A 54 11.95 -0.29 4.57
CA CYS A 54 10.88 -1.03 3.89
C CYS A 54 9.69 -1.28 4.82
N LEU A 55 9.95 -1.60 6.09
CA LEU A 55 8.91 -1.82 7.10
C LEU A 55 8.17 -0.52 7.43
N LEU A 56 8.88 0.59 7.59
CA LEU A 56 8.28 1.92 7.77
C LEU A 56 7.45 2.34 6.55
N VAL A 57 7.97 2.18 5.34
CA VAL A 57 7.22 2.46 4.10
C VAL A 57 5.99 1.56 4.00
N SER A 58 6.12 0.27 4.32
CA SER A 58 5.01 -0.67 4.32
C SER A 58 3.94 -0.30 5.36
N VAL A 59 4.35 0.06 6.58
CA VAL A 59 3.43 0.52 7.64
C VAL A 59 2.73 1.81 7.22
N VAL A 60 3.44 2.77 6.65
CA VAL A 60 2.85 4.02 6.14
C VAL A 60 1.89 3.75 5.00
N TYR A 61 2.23 2.81 4.09
CA TYR A 61 1.37 2.44 2.97
C TYR A 61 0.10 1.70 3.44
N LEU A 62 0.24 0.74 4.37
CA LEU A 62 -0.88 0.01 4.96
C LEU A 62 -1.77 0.92 5.82
N ASN A 63 -1.17 1.87 6.55
CA ASN A 63 -1.94 2.82 7.35
C ASN A 63 -2.68 3.86 6.49
N ARG A 64 -2.15 4.22 5.31
CA ARG A 64 -2.87 5.05 4.33
C ARG A 64 -4.04 4.35 3.66
N SER A 65 -3.96 3.02 3.52
CA SER A 65 -5.05 2.23 2.92
C SER A 65 -6.19 1.91 3.89
N GLY A 66 -6.00 2.13 5.20
CA GLY A 66 -6.99 1.82 6.24
C GLY A 66 -7.71 3.03 6.85
N GLN A 67 -7.43 4.25 6.38
CA GLN A 67 -7.95 5.47 7.00
C GLN A 67 -9.20 6.06 6.32
N ASP A 68 -9.84 5.31 5.43
CA ASP A 68 -11.10 5.71 4.79
C ASP A 68 -12.37 5.27 5.57
N ALA A 69 -12.25 4.79 6.81
CA ALA A 69 -13.38 4.65 7.69
C ALA A 69 -13.55 5.97 8.47
N ASP A 70 -14.17 6.96 7.85
CA ASP A 70 -14.59 8.17 8.53
C ASP A 70 -15.65 7.79 9.59
N PRO A 71 -15.39 7.95 10.91
CA PRO A 71 -16.35 7.58 11.96
C PRO A 71 -17.64 8.41 11.94
N ASN A 72 -17.70 9.46 11.13
CA ASN A 72 -18.85 10.37 10.99
C ASN A 72 -19.54 10.25 9.62
N LEU A 73 -19.82 9.04 9.15
CA LEU A 73 -20.65 8.87 7.95
C LEU A 73 -22.11 9.23 8.26
N LEU A 74 -22.59 10.28 7.64
CA LEU A 74 -24.00 10.66 7.64
C LEU A 74 -24.75 9.84 6.59
N THR A 75 -25.95 9.37 6.94
CA THR A 75 -26.84 8.70 5.99
C THR A 75 -28.08 9.55 5.83
N ARG A 76 -28.41 9.88 4.57
CA ARG A 76 -29.70 10.46 4.19
C ARG A 76 -30.46 9.46 3.37
N GLN A 77 -31.63 9.09 3.85
CA GLN A 77 -32.49 8.13 3.18
C GLN A 77 -33.86 8.77 2.90
N ASN A 78 -34.29 8.66 1.64
CA ASN A 78 -35.65 8.99 1.26
C ASN A 78 -36.44 7.69 1.11
N SER A 79 -37.30 7.41 2.08
CA SER A 79 -38.19 6.24 2.09
C SER A 79 -39.56 6.51 1.51
N GLU A 80 -39.88 7.78 1.22
CA GLU A 80 -41.19 8.17 0.71
C GLU A 80 -41.27 7.99 -0.82
N THR A 81 -42.44 7.57 -1.30
CA THR A 81 -42.64 7.26 -2.72
C THR A 81 -43.00 8.48 -3.56
N ALA A 82 -43.41 9.60 -2.94
CA ALA A 82 -43.97 10.75 -3.64
C ALA A 82 -43.14 12.04 -3.59
N THR A 83 -42.14 12.12 -2.72
CA THR A 83 -41.35 13.35 -2.50
C THR A 83 -39.89 13.17 -2.85
N THR A 84 -39.27 14.26 -3.32
CA THR A 84 -37.81 14.33 -3.52
C THR A 84 -37.18 14.92 -2.26
N LEU A 85 -36.22 14.22 -1.67
CA LEU A 85 -35.44 14.73 -0.53
C LEU A 85 -34.23 15.50 -1.07
N VAL A 86 -34.12 16.76 -0.71
CA VAL A 86 -33.00 17.62 -1.10
C VAL A 86 -31.98 17.68 0.05
N THR A 87 -30.72 17.45 -0.27
CA THR A 87 -29.60 17.51 0.67
C THR A 87 -28.50 18.36 0.11
N THR A 88 -28.03 19.35 0.86
CA THR A 88 -26.84 20.15 0.52
C THR A 88 -25.66 19.60 1.30
N LEU A 89 -24.55 19.37 0.62
CA LEU A 89 -23.29 18.87 1.18
C LEU A 89 -22.39 20.04 1.60
N GLU A 90 -21.34 19.78 2.37
CA GLU A 90 -20.43 20.83 2.89
C GLU A 90 -19.72 21.64 1.80
N ASP A 91 -19.49 21.02 0.62
CA ASP A 91 -18.82 21.66 -0.53
C ASP A 91 -19.76 22.54 -1.38
N GLY A 92 -21.03 22.69 -0.96
CA GLY A 92 -22.08 23.41 -1.68
C GLY A 92 -22.72 22.58 -2.80
N SER A 93 -22.37 21.32 -2.99
CA SER A 93 -23.08 20.41 -3.91
C SER A 93 -24.47 20.10 -3.40
N VAL A 94 -25.43 20.00 -4.31
CA VAL A 94 -26.83 19.70 -4.00
C VAL A 94 -27.21 18.36 -4.60
N VAL A 95 -27.85 17.49 -3.78
CA VAL A 95 -28.29 16.17 -4.19
C VAL A 95 -29.80 16.05 -3.99
N TYR A 96 -30.49 15.66 -5.04
CA TYR A 96 -31.93 15.40 -5.04
C TYR A 96 -32.15 13.89 -5.05
N LEU A 97 -32.55 13.34 -3.92
CA LEU A 97 -32.79 11.91 -3.73
C LEU A 97 -34.23 11.55 -4.12
N ALA A 98 -34.39 10.66 -5.10
CA ALA A 98 -35.69 10.10 -5.42
C ALA A 98 -36.17 9.15 -4.33
N ALA A 99 -37.40 8.66 -4.47
CA ALA A 99 -37.95 7.63 -3.58
C ALA A 99 -37.05 6.38 -3.48
N ASN A 100 -37.03 5.77 -2.30
CA ASN A 100 -36.25 4.56 -2.00
C ASN A 100 -34.74 4.71 -2.31
N THR A 101 -34.19 5.88 -2.02
CA THR A 101 -32.78 6.22 -2.29
C THR A 101 -32.08 6.52 -0.98
N SER A 102 -30.86 5.98 -0.87
CA SER A 102 -29.95 6.22 0.27
C SER A 102 -28.65 6.84 -0.22
N LEU A 103 -28.22 7.92 0.43
CA LEU A 103 -26.95 8.58 0.22
C LEU A 103 -26.16 8.54 1.53
N LYS A 104 -24.94 8.01 1.47
CA LYS A 104 -23.98 8.05 2.58
C LYS A 104 -22.85 8.98 2.20
N PHE A 105 -22.47 9.87 3.11
CA PHE A 105 -21.39 10.83 2.90
C PHE A 105 -20.76 11.21 4.23
N PRO A 106 -19.49 11.59 4.30
CA PRO A 106 -18.85 12.06 5.52
C PRO A 106 -19.36 13.47 5.87
N GLU A 107 -19.33 13.81 7.14
CA GLU A 107 -19.63 15.19 7.59
C GLU A 107 -18.65 16.17 6.98
N HIS A 108 -17.35 15.78 6.88
CA HIS A 108 -16.29 16.55 6.25
C HIS A 108 -15.60 15.69 5.20
N PHE A 109 -15.47 16.23 3.98
CA PHE A 109 -14.76 15.54 2.90
C PHE A 109 -13.25 15.57 3.10
N SER A 110 -12.58 14.52 2.65
CA SER A 110 -11.12 14.43 2.61
C SER A 110 -10.49 15.60 1.84
N PRO A 111 -9.26 16.03 2.17
CA PRO A 111 -8.54 17.07 1.42
C PRO A 111 -8.36 16.77 -0.05
N ASP A 112 -8.25 15.48 -0.41
CA ASP A 112 -7.89 15.04 -1.77
C ASP A 112 -9.11 14.78 -2.66
N ARG A 113 -10.25 14.40 -2.08
CA ARG A 113 -11.46 14.01 -2.81
C ARG A 113 -12.72 14.19 -1.98
N ARG A 114 -13.85 14.28 -2.67
CA ARG A 114 -15.20 14.32 -2.10
C ARG A 114 -15.91 13.02 -2.46
N GLU A 115 -16.05 12.11 -1.51
CA GLU A 115 -16.57 10.77 -1.78
C GLU A 115 -17.90 10.54 -1.10
N VAL A 116 -18.87 9.99 -1.86
CA VAL A 116 -20.20 9.63 -1.38
C VAL A 116 -20.58 8.25 -1.91
N SER A 117 -21.47 7.55 -1.20
CA SER A 117 -22.03 6.27 -1.65
C SER A 117 -23.52 6.43 -1.91
N LEU A 118 -23.96 6.01 -3.09
CA LEU A 118 -25.35 6.07 -3.53
C LEU A 118 -25.92 4.67 -3.75
N GLN A 119 -27.13 4.48 -3.23
CA GLN A 119 -27.98 3.35 -3.56
C GLN A 119 -29.37 3.88 -3.94
N GLY A 120 -29.79 3.68 -5.17
CA GLY A 120 -31.05 4.21 -5.70
C GLY A 120 -30.85 5.27 -6.79
N ASN A 121 -31.75 6.24 -6.90
CA ASN A 121 -31.78 7.25 -7.96
C ASN A 121 -31.61 8.66 -7.39
N ALA A 122 -30.64 9.42 -7.93
CA ALA A 122 -30.44 10.79 -7.50
C ALA A 122 -29.96 11.68 -8.64
N LEU A 123 -30.39 12.94 -8.59
CA LEU A 123 -29.84 14.02 -9.39
C LEU A 123 -28.78 14.74 -8.55
N PHE A 124 -27.61 14.88 -9.10
CA PHE A 124 -26.49 15.60 -8.51
C PHE A 124 -26.26 16.92 -9.24
N ASP A 125 -26.15 18.02 -8.51
CA ASP A 125 -25.57 19.28 -9.00
C ASP A 125 -24.30 19.56 -8.19
N VAL A 126 -23.18 19.13 -8.75
CA VAL A 126 -21.89 19.11 -8.05
C VAL A 126 -21.18 20.44 -8.25
N ALA A 127 -20.76 21.06 -7.15
CA ALA A 127 -19.95 22.27 -7.14
C ALA A 127 -18.60 22.05 -7.83
N GLY A 128 -18.20 22.99 -8.70
CA GLY A 128 -16.97 22.88 -9.49
C GLY A 128 -15.70 22.96 -8.64
N ASN A 129 -14.89 21.88 -8.62
CA ASN A 129 -13.58 21.87 -7.99
C ASN A 129 -12.67 20.85 -8.69
N ARG A 130 -11.71 21.35 -9.47
CA ARG A 130 -10.75 20.50 -10.22
C ARG A 130 -9.67 19.89 -9.35
N ALA A 131 -9.35 20.51 -8.22
CA ALA A 131 -8.32 20.01 -7.30
C ALA A 131 -8.83 18.89 -6.40
N ARG A 132 -10.16 18.81 -6.18
CA ARG A 132 -10.83 17.81 -5.34
C ARG A 132 -11.95 17.13 -6.12
N PRO A 133 -11.69 16.05 -6.83
CA PRO A 133 -12.72 15.31 -7.57
C PRO A 133 -13.86 14.88 -6.66
N PHE A 134 -15.08 14.86 -7.21
CA PHE A 134 -16.26 14.31 -6.54
C PHE A 134 -16.48 12.89 -7.06
N VAL A 135 -16.52 11.95 -6.15
CA VAL A 135 -16.59 10.50 -6.44
C VAL A 135 -17.88 9.95 -5.87
N ILE A 136 -18.65 9.26 -6.70
CA ILE A 136 -19.85 8.55 -6.29
C ILE A 136 -19.59 7.06 -6.45
N GLU A 137 -19.68 6.36 -5.33
CA GLU A 137 -19.61 4.90 -5.29
C GLU A 137 -21.04 4.35 -5.32
N THR A 138 -21.32 3.48 -6.29
CA THR A 138 -22.52 2.65 -6.32
C THR A 138 -22.16 1.18 -6.10
N GLU A 139 -23.10 0.28 -6.18
CA GLU A 139 -22.85 -1.16 -6.05
C GLU A 139 -21.82 -1.65 -7.09
N ASP A 140 -22.03 -1.31 -8.37
CA ASP A 140 -21.26 -1.85 -9.49
C ASP A 140 -20.37 -0.81 -10.19
N THR A 141 -20.52 0.50 -9.89
CA THR A 141 -19.82 1.56 -10.61
C THR A 141 -19.19 2.59 -9.67
N ARG A 142 -18.13 3.21 -10.18
CA ARG A 142 -17.47 4.38 -9.62
C ARG A 142 -17.58 5.52 -10.64
N ILE A 143 -18.15 6.64 -10.21
CA ILE A 143 -18.40 7.82 -11.04
C ILE A 143 -17.54 8.94 -10.49
N GLU A 144 -16.75 9.60 -11.34
CA GLU A 144 -15.86 10.70 -10.97
C GLU A 144 -16.20 11.95 -11.79
N VAL A 145 -16.39 13.09 -11.10
CA VAL A 145 -16.73 14.39 -11.72
C VAL A 145 -15.95 15.52 -11.08
N LEU A 146 -15.79 16.64 -11.78
CA LEU A 146 -15.09 17.84 -11.28
C LEU A 146 -16.02 19.03 -11.04
N GLY A 147 -17.28 18.93 -11.47
CA GLY A 147 -18.29 19.99 -11.41
C GLY A 147 -19.29 19.79 -12.52
N THR A 148 -20.36 19.07 -12.24
CA THR A 148 -21.24 18.45 -13.25
C THR A 148 -22.64 18.35 -12.68
N ALA A 149 -23.65 18.60 -13.51
CA ALA A 149 -25.04 18.28 -13.20
C ALA A 149 -25.45 17.02 -13.98
N PHE A 150 -25.90 15.99 -13.28
CA PHE A 150 -26.22 14.69 -13.87
C PHE A 150 -27.15 13.88 -12.98
N ASN A 151 -27.87 12.96 -13.60
CA ASN A 151 -28.74 12.00 -12.91
C ASN A 151 -28.13 10.61 -12.96
N VAL A 152 -28.22 9.89 -11.84
CA VAL A 152 -27.77 8.50 -11.68
C VAL A 152 -28.93 7.66 -11.23
N LYS A 153 -29.14 6.50 -11.89
CA LYS A 153 -30.01 5.42 -11.43
C LYS A 153 -29.19 4.17 -11.20
N SER A 154 -29.14 3.70 -9.97
CA SER A 154 -28.41 2.51 -9.54
C SER A 154 -29.24 1.76 -8.49
N THR A 155 -30.19 0.99 -8.95
CA THR A 155 -31.15 0.23 -8.11
C THR A 155 -30.90 -1.26 -8.27
N GLY A 156 -29.82 -1.84 -8.05
CA GLY A 156 -29.54 -3.30 -8.07
C GLY A 156 -30.44 -4.21 -8.94
N SER A 157 -31.70 -3.83 -9.12
CA SER A 157 -32.72 -4.55 -9.93
C SER A 157 -32.91 -4.03 -11.35
N SER A 158 -32.29 -2.87 -11.69
CA SER A 158 -32.41 -2.25 -13.02
C SER A 158 -31.02 -1.96 -13.57
N PRO A 159 -30.84 -1.89 -14.90
CA PRO A 159 -29.59 -1.48 -15.50
C PRO A 159 -29.12 -0.11 -14.96
N PHE A 160 -27.82 0.05 -14.76
CA PHE A 160 -27.23 1.34 -14.45
C PHE A 160 -27.53 2.35 -15.57
N GLU A 161 -28.05 3.52 -15.21
CA GLU A 161 -28.35 4.60 -16.14
C GLU A 161 -27.73 5.89 -15.62
N LEU A 162 -27.04 6.63 -16.49
CA LEU A 162 -26.45 7.91 -16.21
C LEU A 162 -26.79 8.90 -17.30
N SER A 163 -27.38 10.04 -16.92
CA SER A 163 -27.76 11.13 -17.83
C SER A 163 -27.07 12.42 -17.43
N VAL A 164 -26.21 12.97 -18.29
CA VAL A 164 -25.44 14.18 -18.03
C VAL A 164 -26.17 15.39 -18.61
N GLN A 165 -26.48 16.38 -17.76
CA GLN A 165 -27.08 17.66 -18.17
C GLN A 165 -26.01 18.69 -18.50
N ARG A 166 -24.92 18.75 -17.69
CA ARG A 166 -23.85 19.72 -17.85
C ARG A 166 -22.54 19.11 -17.33
N GLY A 167 -21.44 19.30 -18.08
CA GLY A 167 -20.09 18.92 -17.65
C GLY A 167 -19.61 17.59 -18.25
N LYS A 168 -18.68 16.95 -17.57
CA LYS A 168 -18.04 15.70 -17.97
C LYS A 168 -18.08 14.70 -16.82
N VAL A 169 -18.32 13.46 -17.14
CA VAL A 169 -18.38 12.35 -16.19
C VAL A 169 -17.45 11.25 -16.65
N LYS A 170 -16.66 10.72 -15.72
CA LYS A 170 -15.86 9.52 -15.91
C LYS A 170 -16.52 8.38 -15.13
N VAL A 171 -16.79 7.26 -15.80
CA VAL A 171 -17.41 6.07 -15.19
C VAL A 171 -16.46 4.90 -15.31
N ALA A 172 -16.28 4.18 -14.21
CA ALA A 172 -15.54 2.93 -14.15
C ALA A 172 -16.41 1.84 -13.53
N LEU A 173 -16.40 0.65 -14.11
CA LEU A 173 -17.03 -0.52 -13.50
C LEU A 173 -16.14 -1.04 -12.39
N LYS A 174 -16.73 -1.48 -11.29
CA LYS A 174 -16.04 -2.21 -10.22
C LYS A 174 -15.85 -3.65 -10.69
N ASN A 175 -14.62 -4.12 -10.74
CA ASN A 175 -14.35 -5.54 -10.96
C ASN A 175 -14.81 -6.29 -9.70
N LYS A 176 -15.76 -7.18 -9.90
CA LYS A 176 -16.19 -8.16 -8.88
C LYS A 176 -15.13 -9.21 -8.66
#